data_5af23125e2aab73ddc1da06d652c8104
#
_entry.id   5af23125e2aab73ddc1da06d652c8104
#
_cell.length_a   1.000
_cell.length_b   1.000
_cell.length_c   1.000
_cell.angle_alpha   90.00
_cell.angle_beta   90.00
_cell.angle_gamma   90.00
#
_symmetry.space_group_name_H-M   'P 1'
#
loop_
_entity.id
_entity.type
_entity.pdbx_description
1 polymer ?
#
loop_
_entity_poly.entity_id
_entity_poly.type
_entity_poly.pdbx_seq_one_letter_code
_entity_poly.pdbx_strand_id
1 'polypeptide(L)'
;NLELIKDQSDLLVRFANECWREHFYPLPFEMAHFIANELKSPDYVLSLLESDLGKNLIVDLENQQALSISITEFLQQYLGGYLKDIKALKRFWLESEGKISELITEELNKDYAKGEPKSLSRRSYNTSRLAKWIDQVNAWANDPRDYVLNETLMSYFTQSALGEKGEEGASPFIAPIFTELEEHANALMSPDLLRRIIL
;
A
#
# COMPACT_ATOMS: atom_id res chain seq x y z
N ASN A 1 6.47 8.90 -43.49
CA ASN A 1 5.58 8.52 -42.39
C ASN A 1 6.24 7.58 -41.40
N LEU A 2 7.04 6.57 -41.82
CA LEU A 2 7.74 5.63 -40.93
C LEU A 2 8.89 6.28 -40.15
N GLU A 3 9.59 7.26 -40.73
CA GLU A 3 10.64 8.01 -40.04
C GLU A 3 10.07 8.92 -38.93
N LEU A 4 8.89 9.51 -39.12
CA LEU A 4 8.23 10.35 -38.13
C LEU A 4 7.84 9.53 -36.89
N ILE A 5 7.38 8.28 -37.10
CA ILE A 5 6.99 7.37 -35.99
C ILE A 5 8.23 6.92 -35.21
N LYS A 6 9.34 6.66 -35.87
CA LYS A 6 10.60 6.27 -35.25
C LYS A 6 11.18 7.41 -34.39
N ASP A 7 11.14 8.64 -34.91
CA ASP A 7 11.53 9.84 -34.16
C ASP A 7 10.68 10.07 -32.90
N GLN A 8 9.37 9.80 -32.97
CA GLN A 8 8.49 9.92 -31.81
C GLN A 8 8.82 8.89 -30.70
N SER A 9 9.09 7.65 -31.09
CA SER A 9 9.46 6.61 -30.10
C SER A 9 10.79 6.94 -29.42
N ASP A 10 11.79 7.35 -30.18
CA ASP A 10 13.09 7.76 -29.63
C ASP A 10 12.95 9.01 -28.73
N LEU A 11 12.05 9.92 -29.08
CA LEU A 11 11.76 11.11 -28.27
C LEU A 11 11.12 10.74 -26.93
N LEU A 12 10.15 9.83 -26.94
CA LEU A 12 9.49 9.34 -25.71
C LEU A 12 10.48 8.62 -24.79
N VAL A 13 11.35 7.79 -25.33
CA VAL A 13 12.42 7.13 -24.55
C VAL A 13 13.35 8.16 -23.91
N ARG A 14 13.77 9.18 -24.66
CA ARG A 14 14.59 10.27 -24.10
C ARG A 14 13.85 11.02 -23.00
N PHE A 15 12.59 11.37 -23.24
CA PHE A 15 11.76 12.06 -22.27
C PHE A 15 11.61 11.26 -20.97
N ALA A 16 11.32 9.96 -21.06
CA ALA A 16 11.19 9.10 -19.89
C ALA A 16 12.51 9.03 -19.08
N ASN A 17 13.66 8.92 -19.75
CA ASN A 17 14.96 8.91 -19.12
C ASN A 17 15.33 10.27 -18.49
N GLU A 18 15.01 11.37 -19.15
CA GLU A 18 15.25 12.73 -18.64
C GLU A 18 14.35 13.02 -17.43
N CYS A 19 13.06 12.69 -17.53
CA CYS A 19 12.11 12.78 -16.43
C CYS A 19 12.60 12.00 -15.19
N TRP A 20 13.04 10.75 -15.40
CA TRP A 20 13.58 9.92 -14.33
C TRP A 20 14.79 10.58 -13.65
N ARG A 21 15.76 11.06 -14.46
CA ARG A 21 16.98 11.67 -13.94
C ARG A 21 16.71 13.00 -13.25
N GLU A 22 15.81 13.81 -13.78
CA GLU A 22 15.54 15.16 -13.29
C GLU A 22 14.70 15.15 -12.01
N HIS A 23 13.74 14.24 -11.91
CA HIS A 23 12.76 14.26 -10.82
C HIS A 23 13.01 13.21 -9.74
N PHE A 24 13.60 12.06 -10.07
CA PHE A 24 13.79 10.97 -9.10
C PHE A 24 15.19 10.93 -8.50
N TYR A 25 16.23 11.26 -9.25
CA TYR A 25 17.60 11.26 -8.71
C TYR A 25 17.84 12.32 -7.61
N PRO A 26 17.22 13.51 -7.64
CA PRO A 26 17.37 14.49 -6.57
C PRO A 26 16.64 14.14 -5.28
N LEU A 27 15.79 13.09 -5.28
CA LEU A 27 15.03 12.72 -4.10
C LEU A 27 15.93 12.16 -2.99
N PRO A 28 15.54 12.33 -1.71
CA PRO A 28 16.18 11.63 -0.60
C PRO A 28 16.26 10.12 -0.84
N PHE A 29 17.31 9.49 -0.36
CA PHE A 29 17.59 8.06 -0.63
C PHE A 29 16.40 7.14 -0.40
N GLU A 30 15.67 7.31 0.71
CA GLU A 30 14.49 6.47 1.03
C GLU A 30 13.39 6.60 -0.04
N MET A 31 13.14 7.83 -0.51
CA MET A 31 12.14 8.09 -1.55
C MET A 31 12.58 7.54 -2.90
N ALA A 32 13.84 7.77 -3.27
CA ALA A 32 14.42 7.24 -4.50
C ALA A 32 14.41 5.71 -4.51
N HIS A 33 14.72 5.08 -3.36
CA HIS A 33 14.67 3.63 -3.21
C HIS A 33 13.25 3.08 -3.33
N PHE A 34 12.27 3.73 -2.70
CA PHE A 34 10.86 3.36 -2.84
C PHE A 34 10.41 3.42 -4.30
N ILE A 35 10.67 4.53 -5.00
CA ILE A 35 10.33 4.68 -6.42
C ILE A 35 11.03 3.64 -7.29
N ALA A 36 12.31 3.37 -7.05
CA ALA A 36 13.05 2.36 -7.81
C ALA A 36 12.48 0.95 -7.63
N ASN A 37 11.96 0.62 -6.45
CA ASN A 37 11.30 -0.66 -6.21
C ASN A 37 9.93 -0.75 -6.88
N GLU A 38 9.16 0.34 -6.88
CA GLU A 38 7.79 0.36 -7.44
C GLU A 38 7.78 0.52 -8.96
N LEU A 39 8.54 1.48 -9.48
CA LEU A 39 8.58 1.79 -10.92
C LEU A 39 9.65 1.01 -11.68
N LYS A 40 10.61 0.42 -10.97
CA LYS A 40 11.71 -0.40 -11.47
C LYS A 40 12.68 0.31 -12.43
N SER A 41 12.17 1.00 -13.47
CA SER A 41 13.00 1.63 -14.48
C SER A 41 12.25 2.76 -15.23
N PRO A 42 12.97 3.61 -15.98
CA PRO A 42 12.37 4.56 -16.91
C PRO A 42 11.43 3.94 -17.94
N ASP A 43 11.64 2.65 -18.30
CA ASP A 43 10.79 1.94 -19.26
C ASP A 43 9.36 1.76 -18.76
N TYR A 44 9.17 1.69 -17.44
CA TYR A 44 7.83 1.66 -16.85
C TYR A 44 7.12 3.01 -17.06
N VAL A 45 7.82 4.13 -16.85
CA VAL A 45 7.29 5.47 -17.15
C VAL A 45 6.96 5.58 -18.64
N LEU A 46 7.81 5.07 -19.51
CA LEU A 46 7.56 5.01 -20.95
C LEU A 46 6.28 4.22 -21.26
N SER A 47 6.10 3.05 -20.65
CA SER A 47 4.90 2.23 -20.87
C SER A 47 3.61 2.92 -20.43
N LEU A 48 3.66 3.71 -19.36
CA LEU A 48 2.53 4.52 -18.91
C LEU A 48 2.20 5.63 -19.90
N LEU A 49 3.23 6.38 -20.35
CA LEU A 49 3.07 7.41 -21.37
C LEU A 49 2.47 6.86 -22.66
N GLU A 50 2.96 5.72 -23.14
CA GLU A 50 2.44 5.06 -24.35
C GLU A 50 0.98 4.61 -24.16
N SER A 51 0.62 4.11 -22.97
CA SER A 51 -0.74 3.68 -22.68
C SER A 51 -1.74 4.85 -22.65
N ASP A 52 -1.29 6.01 -22.23
CA ASP A 52 -2.16 7.19 -22.03
C ASP A 52 -2.20 8.08 -23.29
N LEU A 53 -1.11 8.20 -24.03
CA LEU A 53 -1.12 8.86 -25.35
C LEU A 53 -2.11 8.23 -26.34
N GLY A 54 -2.38 6.91 -26.17
CA GLY A 54 -3.41 6.21 -26.96
C GLY A 54 -4.86 6.50 -26.53
N LYS A 55 -5.09 7.13 -25.38
CA LYS A 55 -6.43 7.35 -24.82
C LYS A 55 -6.96 8.78 -24.90
N ASN A 56 -6.40 9.63 -25.78
CA ASN A 56 -6.75 11.06 -25.89
C ASN A 56 -6.74 11.74 -24.50
N LEU A 57 -5.56 11.94 -23.98
CA LEU A 57 -5.35 12.78 -22.79
C LEU A 57 -5.93 14.17 -23.07
N ILE A 58 -7.16 14.41 -22.63
CA ILE A 58 -7.66 15.76 -22.46
C ILE A 58 -6.94 16.25 -21.20
N VAL A 59 -5.79 16.89 -21.39
CA VAL A 59 -5.15 17.64 -20.32
C VAL A 59 -6.15 18.72 -19.94
N ASP A 60 -6.75 18.60 -18.79
CA ASP A 60 -7.66 19.63 -18.26
C ASP A 60 -6.83 20.87 -17.92
N LEU A 61 -6.67 21.73 -18.93
CA LEU A 61 -5.91 22.98 -18.83
C LEU A 61 -6.54 23.97 -17.84
N GLU A 62 -7.79 23.75 -17.41
CA GLU A 62 -8.45 24.59 -16.42
C GLU A 62 -7.89 24.35 -15.01
N ASN A 63 -7.27 23.21 -14.73
CA ASN A 63 -6.62 22.90 -13.46
C ASN A 63 -5.11 23.27 -13.39
N GLN A 64 -4.57 24.00 -14.33
CA GLN A 64 -3.17 24.46 -14.30
C GLN A 64 -2.80 25.32 -13.06
N GLN A 65 -3.77 25.83 -12.30
CA GLN A 65 -3.51 26.51 -11.04
C GLN A 65 -3.05 25.57 -9.90
N ALA A 66 -3.20 24.26 -10.06
CA ALA A 66 -2.83 23.29 -9.01
C ALA A 66 -1.32 22.97 -8.97
N LEU A 67 -0.56 23.29 -10.01
CA LEU A 67 0.88 23.01 -10.08
C LEU A 67 1.71 24.29 -9.82
N SER A 68 1.48 24.94 -8.67
CA SER A 68 2.37 26.01 -8.19
C SER A 68 3.69 25.47 -7.61
N ILE A 69 3.80 24.14 -7.44
CA ILE A 69 4.98 23.45 -6.92
C ILE A 69 5.62 22.60 -8.03
N SER A 70 6.93 22.43 -7.98
CA SER A 70 7.63 21.57 -8.92
C SER A 70 7.24 20.09 -8.70
N ILE A 71 7.36 19.27 -9.75
CA ILE A 71 7.13 17.81 -9.64
C ILE A 71 7.98 17.20 -8.51
N THR A 72 9.23 17.63 -8.39
CA THR A 72 10.14 17.16 -7.34
C THR A 72 9.65 17.53 -5.95
N GLU A 73 9.16 18.75 -5.75
CA GLU A 73 8.58 19.19 -4.45
C GLU A 73 7.29 18.43 -4.14
N PHE A 74 6.44 18.24 -5.15
CA PHE A 74 5.23 17.42 -5.01
C PHE A 74 5.56 15.99 -4.58
N LEU A 75 6.51 15.34 -5.27
CA LEU A 75 6.96 14.00 -4.93
C LEU A 75 7.54 13.93 -3.52
N GLN A 76 8.37 14.91 -3.13
CA GLN A 76 8.95 14.95 -1.78
C GLN A 76 7.87 15.08 -0.71
N GLN A 77 6.92 15.98 -0.90
CA GLN A 77 5.84 16.19 0.05
C GLN A 77 4.95 14.95 0.19
N TYR A 78 4.58 14.36 -0.94
CA TYR A 78 3.68 13.23 -1.01
C TYR A 78 4.32 11.93 -0.50
N LEU A 79 5.51 11.58 -1.00
CA LEU A 79 6.25 10.41 -0.56
C LEU A 79 6.71 10.55 0.90
N GLY A 80 7.03 11.77 1.33
CA GLY A 80 7.35 12.05 2.74
C GLY A 80 6.20 11.73 3.68
N GLY A 81 4.96 12.09 3.29
CA GLY A 81 3.74 11.69 3.99
C GLY A 81 3.58 10.17 4.05
N TYR A 82 3.61 9.51 2.88
CA TYR A 82 3.49 8.07 2.80
C TYR A 82 4.54 7.30 3.61
N LEU A 83 5.82 7.68 3.50
CA LEU A 83 6.90 7.06 4.26
C LEU A 83 6.76 7.27 5.76
N LYS A 84 6.23 8.42 6.19
CA LYS A 84 5.91 8.69 7.59
C LYS A 84 4.81 7.76 8.09
N ASP A 85 3.74 7.60 7.32
CA ASP A 85 2.59 6.79 7.70
C ASP A 85 2.93 5.30 7.72
N ILE A 86 3.72 4.80 6.76
CA ILE A 86 4.16 3.41 6.78
C ILE A 86 5.10 3.10 7.95
N LYS A 87 5.97 4.05 8.32
CA LYS A 87 6.82 3.94 9.52
C LYS A 87 5.97 3.94 10.81
N ALA A 88 4.89 4.73 10.84
CA ALA A 88 3.96 4.74 11.96
C ALA A 88 3.21 3.41 12.08
N LEU A 89 2.70 2.86 10.97
CA LEU A 89 2.05 1.55 10.95
C LEU A 89 2.99 0.43 11.40
N LYS A 90 4.23 0.40 10.89
CA LYS A 90 5.25 -0.59 11.30
C LYS A 90 5.52 -0.53 12.81
N ARG A 91 5.71 0.67 13.34
CA ARG A 91 5.93 0.86 14.78
C ARG A 91 4.72 0.41 15.58
N PHE A 92 3.51 0.83 15.20
CA PHE A 92 2.27 0.42 15.84
C PHE A 92 2.15 -1.12 15.87
N TRP A 93 2.42 -1.77 14.74
CA TRP A 93 2.42 -3.23 14.68
C TRP A 93 3.40 -3.86 15.67
N LEU A 94 4.66 -3.43 15.66
CA LEU A 94 5.71 -4.00 16.53
C LEU A 94 5.41 -3.79 18.02
N GLU A 95 4.75 -2.69 18.38
CA GLU A 95 4.33 -2.39 19.75
C GLU A 95 3.08 -3.19 20.17
N SER A 96 2.26 -3.60 19.21
CA SER A 96 0.92 -4.17 19.42
C SER A 96 0.81 -5.66 19.06
N GLU A 97 1.77 -6.23 18.35
CA GLU A 97 1.74 -7.60 17.80
C GLU A 97 1.41 -8.65 18.87
N GLY A 98 2.06 -8.59 20.03
CA GLY A 98 1.80 -9.50 21.13
C GLY A 98 0.34 -9.47 21.61
N LYS A 99 -0.24 -8.27 21.72
CA LYS A 99 -1.65 -8.11 22.13
C LYS A 99 -2.62 -8.53 21.03
N ILE A 100 -2.31 -8.26 19.77
CA ILE A 100 -3.09 -8.72 18.61
C ILE A 100 -3.12 -10.24 18.57
N SER A 101 -1.97 -10.88 18.73
CA SER A 101 -1.82 -12.34 18.76
C SER A 101 -2.60 -12.97 19.92
N GLU A 102 -2.48 -12.40 21.13
CA GLU A 102 -3.19 -12.83 22.32
C GLU A 102 -4.70 -12.80 22.12
N LEU A 103 -5.27 -11.65 21.71
CA LEU A 103 -6.71 -11.47 21.53
C LEU A 103 -7.31 -12.45 20.52
N ILE A 104 -6.66 -12.64 19.37
CA ILE A 104 -7.15 -13.60 18.37
C ILE A 104 -7.03 -15.03 18.91
N THR A 105 -5.94 -15.35 19.60
CA THR A 105 -5.72 -16.69 20.17
C THR A 105 -6.72 -17.00 21.27
N GLU A 106 -7.02 -16.05 22.15
CA GLU A 106 -8.05 -16.18 23.17
C GLU A 106 -9.41 -16.45 22.56
N GLU A 107 -9.79 -15.70 21.52
CA GLU A 107 -11.06 -15.91 20.82
C GLU A 107 -11.13 -17.28 20.13
N LEU A 108 -10.03 -17.72 19.49
CA LEU A 108 -9.96 -19.05 18.87
C LEU A 108 -10.05 -20.20 19.87
N ASN A 109 -9.56 -20.00 21.09
CA ASN A 109 -9.56 -21.01 22.17
C ASN A 109 -10.80 -20.94 23.09
N LYS A 110 -11.68 -19.96 22.87
CA LYS A 110 -12.90 -19.81 23.66
C LYS A 110 -13.80 -21.03 23.52
N ASP A 111 -14.28 -21.48 24.63
CA ASP A 111 -15.26 -22.57 24.69
C ASP A 111 -16.66 -22.03 24.39
N TYR A 112 -17.16 -22.41 23.23
CA TYR A 112 -18.54 -22.13 22.82
C TYR A 112 -19.44 -23.30 23.16
N ALA A 113 -20.67 -23.00 23.59
CA ALA A 113 -21.66 -24.05 23.80
C ALA A 113 -21.94 -24.80 22.50
N LYS A 114 -22.39 -26.05 22.57
CA LYS A 114 -22.67 -26.85 21.38
C LYS A 114 -23.75 -26.19 20.51
N GLY A 115 -23.36 -25.79 19.29
CA GLY A 115 -24.24 -25.13 18.34
C GLY A 115 -24.25 -23.59 18.47
N GLU A 116 -23.49 -23.03 19.39
CA GLU A 116 -23.28 -21.58 19.47
C GLU A 116 -22.36 -21.11 18.35
N PRO A 117 -22.75 -20.05 17.58
CA PRO A 117 -21.95 -19.54 16.49
C PRO A 117 -20.72 -18.78 17.02
N LYS A 118 -19.57 -18.96 16.37
CA LYS A 118 -18.28 -18.41 16.80
C LYS A 118 -18.01 -17.06 16.19
N SER A 119 -17.54 -16.11 16.97
CA SER A 119 -17.16 -14.78 16.51
C SER A 119 -16.00 -14.78 15.52
N LEU A 120 -15.10 -15.77 15.57
CA LEU A 120 -14.09 -16.06 14.55
C LEU A 120 -14.23 -17.51 14.07
N SER A 121 -14.46 -17.68 12.78
CA SER A 121 -14.54 -19.00 12.15
C SER A 121 -13.17 -19.68 12.14
N ARG A 122 -13.07 -20.85 12.78
CA ARG A 122 -11.86 -21.69 12.77
C ARG A 122 -11.48 -22.21 11.36
N ARG A 123 -12.40 -22.11 10.39
CA ARG A 123 -12.11 -22.40 8.99
C ARG A 123 -11.26 -21.30 8.36
N SER A 124 -11.50 -20.05 8.73
CA SER A 124 -10.75 -18.86 8.24
C SER A 124 -9.51 -18.61 9.09
N TYR A 125 -9.62 -18.70 10.42
CA TYR A 125 -8.54 -18.48 11.38
C TYR A 125 -8.23 -19.78 12.15
N ASN A 126 -6.96 -20.09 12.26
CA ASN A 126 -6.44 -21.11 13.16
C ASN A 126 -5.04 -20.72 13.62
N THR A 127 -4.56 -21.33 14.69
CA THR A 127 -3.27 -20.98 15.31
C THR A 127 -2.08 -21.06 14.37
N SER A 128 -2.05 -22.04 13.46
CA SER A 128 -0.96 -22.21 12.50
C SER A 128 -0.95 -21.11 11.42
N ARG A 129 -2.12 -20.72 10.91
CA ARG A 129 -2.23 -19.62 9.95
C ARG A 129 -1.91 -18.28 10.62
N LEU A 130 -2.46 -18.08 11.83
CA LEU A 130 -2.20 -16.87 12.59
C LEU A 130 -0.71 -16.66 12.82
N ALA A 131 0.01 -17.68 13.30
CA ALA A 131 1.45 -17.62 13.49
C ALA A 131 2.18 -17.24 12.20
N LYS A 132 1.85 -17.90 11.08
CA LYS A 132 2.45 -17.59 9.77
C LYS A 132 2.19 -16.14 9.34
N TRP A 133 0.98 -15.62 9.52
CA TRP A 133 0.66 -14.25 9.15
C TRP A 133 1.40 -13.24 10.02
N ILE A 134 1.46 -13.49 11.33
CA ILE A 134 2.23 -12.66 12.27
C ILE A 134 3.72 -12.65 11.88
N ASP A 135 4.31 -13.81 11.61
CA ASP A 135 5.71 -13.90 11.18
C ASP A 135 5.97 -13.08 9.90
N GLN A 136 5.05 -13.11 8.94
CA GLN A 136 5.17 -12.34 7.71
C GLN A 136 5.06 -10.83 7.93
N VAL A 137 4.11 -10.38 8.78
CA VAL A 137 4.01 -8.95 9.11
C VAL A 137 5.19 -8.51 9.95
N ASN A 138 5.68 -9.34 10.87
CA ASN A 138 6.89 -9.07 11.65
C ASN A 138 8.12 -8.92 10.75
N ALA A 139 8.29 -9.80 9.76
CA ALA A 139 9.39 -9.70 8.80
C ALA A 139 9.33 -8.36 8.04
N TRP A 140 8.15 -7.99 7.53
CA TRP A 140 7.94 -6.71 6.87
C TRP A 140 8.16 -5.51 7.80
N ALA A 141 7.62 -5.54 9.01
CA ALA A 141 7.72 -4.43 9.95
C ALA A 141 9.16 -4.18 10.41
N ASN A 142 9.97 -5.24 10.51
CA ASN A 142 11.37 -5.14 10.90
C ASN A 142 12.31 -4.82 9.72
N ASP A 143 11.88 -4.92 8.47
CA ASP A 143 12.72 -4.51 7.34
C ASP A 143 12.63 -2.99 7.14
N PRO A 144 13.70 -2.23 7.40
CA PRO A 144 13.68 -0.77 7.29
C PRO A 144 13.62 -0.28 5.85
N ARG A 145 13.77 -1.17 4.86
CA ARG A 145 13.80 -0.83 3.43
C ARG A 145 12.55 -1.29 2.68
N ASP A 146 11.72 -2.12 3.28
CA ASP A 146 10.44 -2.53 2.68
C ASP A 146 9.35 -1.51 3.05
N TYR A 147 9.00 -0.65 2.11
CA TYR A 147 7.97 0.38 2.27
C TYR A 147 6.64 0.00 1.61
N VAL A 148 6.52 -1.23 1.11
CA VAL A 148 5.31 -1.70 0.44
C VAL A 148 4.43 -2.45 1.42
N LEU A 149 3.21 -1.95 1.61
CA LEU A 149 2.22 -2.65 2.42
C LEU A 149 1.66 -3.86 1.66
N ASN A 150 1.78 -5.03 2.24
CA ASN A 150 1.02 -6.19 1.77
C ASN A 150 -0.44 -6.08 2.27
N GLU A 151 -1.28 -5.44 1.46
CA GLU A 151 -2.69 -5.16 1.79
C GLU A 151 -3.46 -6.44 2.13
N THR A 152 -3.26 -7.52 1.36
CA THR A 152 -3.92 -8.80 1.62
C THR A 152 -3.54 -9.38 2.98
N LEU A 153 -2.26 -9.31 3.33
CA LEU A 153 -1.78 -9.80 4.62
C LEU A 153 -2.30 -8.93 5.77
N MET A 154 -2.25 -7.60 5.60
CA MET A 154 -2.72 -6.66 6.62
C MET A 154 -4.22 -6.77 6.84
N SER A 155 -5.00 -7.04 5.79
CA SER A 155 -6.46 -7.19 5.89
C SER A 155 -6.90 -8.33 6.80
N TYR A 156 -6.04 -9.30 7.12
CA TYR A 156 -6.38 -10.33 8.11
C TYR A 156 -6.44 -9.81 9.55
N PHE A 157 -5.95 -8.61 9.81
CA PHE A 157 -5.88 -8.02 11.15
C PHE A 157 -6.71 -6.74 11.28
N THR A 158 -7.48 -6.36 10.27
CA THR A 158 -8.38 -5.19 10.32
C THR A 158 -9.67 -5.54 11.05
N GLN A 159 -10.25 -4.55 11.74
CA GLN A 159 -11.50 -4.74 12.48
C GLN A 159 -12.65 -5.16 11.56
N SER A 160 -12.75 -4.55 10.37
CA SER A 160 -13.77 -4.90 9.38
C SER A 160 -13.66 -6.37 8.96
N ALA A 161 -12.46 -6.83 8.60
CA ALA A 161 -12.24 -8.20 8.17
C ALA A 161 -12.48 -9.22 9.29
N LEU A 162 -12.06 -8.93 10.51
CA LEU A 162 -12.32 -9.79 11.68
C LEU A 162 -13.82 -9.89 11.99
N GLY A 163 -14.55 -8.76 11.88
CA GLY A 163 -16.00 -8.73 12.08
C GLY A 163 -16.78 -9.57 11.05
N GLU A 164 -16.27 -9.67 9.81
CA GLU A 164 -16.90 -10.47 8.73
C GLU A 164 -16.56 -11.97 8.79
N LYS A 165 -15.58 -12.38 9.60
CA LYS A 165 -15.12 -13.79 9.65
C LYS A 165 -15.79 -14.61 10.74
N GLY A 166 -16.85 -14.09 11.38
CA GLY A 166 -17.71 -14.84 12.27
C GLY A 166 -18.57 -15.89 11.55
N GLU A 167 -19.10 -16.82 12.31
CA GLU A 167 -20.14 -17.75 11.82
C GLU A 167 -21.49 -17.01 11.76
N GLU A 168 -22.40 -17.49 10.93
CA GLU A 168 -23.73 -16.87 10.78
C GLU A 168 -24.46 -16.79 12.16
N GLY A 169 -24.89 -15.59 12.50
CA GLY A 169 -25.55 -15.32 13.78
C GLY A 169 -24.62 -15.09 14.97
N ALA A 170 -23.30 -15.12 14.77
CA ALA A 170 -22.35 -14.78 15.83
C ALA A 170 -22.31 -13.27 16.10
N SER A 171 -22.04 -12.90 17.34
CA SER A 171 -21.63 -11.53 17.67
C SER A 171 -20.27 -11.25 17.03
N PRO A 172 -20.07 -10.07 16.38
CA PRO A 172 -18.79 -9.75 15.75
C PRO A 172 -17.67 -9.68 16.80
N PHE A 173 -16.49 -10.14 16.42
CA PHE A 173 -15.28 -9.98 17.23
C PHE A 173 -14.78 -8.54 17.10
N ILE A 174 -14.81 -7.79 18.19
CA ILE A 174 -14.48 -6.36 18.20
C ILE A 174 -13.44 -6.09 19.30
N ALA A 175 -12.35 -5.40 18.91
CA ALA A 175 -11.41 -4.83 19.86
C ALA A 175 -10.78 -3.54 19.30
N PRO A 176 -10.59 -2.49 20.15
CA PRO A 176 -10.12 -1.17 19.71
C PRO A 176 -8.79 -1.22 18.95
N ILE A 177 -7.90 -2.10 19.30
CA ILE A 177 -6.58 -2.27 18.67
C ILE A 177 -6.68 -2.61 17.17
N PHE A 178 -7.71 -3.37 16.75
CA PHE A 178 -7.94 -3.72 15.36
C PHE A 178 -8.51 -2.54 14.55
N THR A 179 -9.32 -1.70 15.22
CA THR A 179 -9.81 -0.45 14.62
C THR A 179 -8.65 0.53 14.38
N GLU A 180 -7.78 0.70 15.38
CA GLU A 180 -6.61 1.57 15.26
C GLU A 180 -5.63 1.07 14.19
N LEU A 181 -5.39 -0.25 14.11
CA LEU A 181 -4.60 -0.85 13.05
C LEU A 181 -5.22 -0.59 11.66
N GLU A 182 -6.53 -0.73 11.55
CA GLU A 182 -7.27 -0.48 10.30
C GLU A 182 -7.18 0.99 9.87
N GLU A 183 -7.26 1.94 10.79
CA GLU A 183 -7.09 3.36 10.50
C GLU A 183 -5.69 3.65 9.93
N HIS A 184 -4.64 3.11 10.56
CA HIS A 184 -3.28 3.21 10.04
C HIS A 184 -3.11 2.56 8.66
N ALA A 185 -3.70 1.39 8.46
CA ALA A 185 -3.61 0.67 7.18
C ALA A 185 -4.39 1.39 6.06
N ASN A 186 -5.60 1.90 6.36
CA ASN A 186 -6.42 2.60 5.38
C ASN A 186 -5.79 3.92 4.91
N ALA A 187 -5.01 4.58 5.75
CA ALA A 187 -4.23 5.75 5.33
C ALA A 187 -3.23 5.43 4.20
N LEU A 188 -2.78 4.17 4.12
CA LEU A 188 -1.82 3.68 3.12
C LEU A 188 -2.48 2.96 1.94
N MET A 189 -3.67 2.39 2.13
CA MET A 189 -4.39 1.57 1.14
C MET A 189 -5.06 2.39 0.03
N SER A 190 -4.60 3.58 -0.28
CA SER A 190 -5.13 4.33 -1.44
C SER A 190 -4.55 3.73 -2.73
N PRO A 191 -5.33 2.94 -3.50
CA PRO A 191 -4.83 2.23 -4.69
C PRO A 191 -4.39 3.17 -5.82
N ASP A 192 -4.72 4.45 -5.74
CA ASP A 192 -4.39 5.46 -6.75
C ASP A 192 -3.11 6.25 -6.44
N LEU A 193 -2.39 5.88 -5.38
CA LEU A 193 -1.26 6.65 -4.91
C LEU A 193 -0.21 6.84 -6.00
N LEU A 194 0.31 5.74 -6.52
CA LEU A 194 1.33 5.76 -7.57
C LEU A 194 0.78 6.27 -8.91
N ARG A 195 -0.48 5.96 -9.25
CA ARG A 195 -1.12 6.52 -10.44
C ARG A 195 -1.27 8.03 -10.39
N ARG A 196 -1.64 8.59 -9.23
CA ARG A 196 -1.74 10.06 -9.05
C ARG A 196 -0.40 10.77 -9.06
N ILE A 197 0.70 10.05 -8.76
CA ILE A 197 2.05 10.62 -8.81
C ILE A 197 2.57 10.68 -10.26
N ILE A 198 2.13 9.77 -11.13
CA ILE A 198 2.71 9.57 -12.46
C ILE A 198 1.81 10.16 -13.57
N LEU A 199 0.52 10.31 -13.33
CA LEU A 199 -0.47 10.92 -14.23
C LEU A 199 -0.79 12.35 -13.82
#